data_fbef46b34c57d6666853cf1d09b32e34
#
_entry.id   fbef46b34c57d6666853cf1d09b32e34
#
_cell.length_a   1.000
_cell.length_b   1.000
_cell.length_c   1.000
_cell.angle_alpha   90.00
_cell.angle_beta   90.00
_cell.angle_gamma   90.00
#
_symmetry.space_group_name_H-M   'P 1'
#
loop_
_entity.id
_entity.type
_entity.pdbx_description
1 polymer ?
#
loop_
_entity_poly.entity_id
_entity_poly.type
_entity_poly.pdbx_seq_one_letter_code
_entity_poly.pdbx_strand_id
1 'polypeptide(L)'
;MVCSISCSISAVFIIGMIYFYNATSKNATVLQYKQQLNTEQKQAYDKIAAERLNISLRGYALGVLLSVLLIYYNYKKKQFKPSSVVCLVLATSFLTNYFYYTLSPKSDWMLNHVESRGQTQAWLKMYQVMQYYYHAGLVLGIIGVGVFAYAFC
;
A
#
# COMPACT_ATOMS: atom_id res chain seq x y z
N MET A 1 0.29 25.33 -18.96
CA MET A 1 -0.02 24.28 -19.97
C MET A 1 0.29 22.92 -19.34
N VAL A 2 -0.67 21.99 -19.32
CA VAL A 2 -0.42 20.64 -18.80
C VAL A 2 0.45 19.89 -19.79
N CYS A 3 1.56 19.29 -19.32
CA CYS A 3 2.41 18.48 -20.18
C CYS A 3 1.78 17.09 -20.40
N SER A 4 1.19 16.87 -21.57
CA SER A 4 0.50 15.62 -21.94
C SER A 4 1.42 14.40 -21.82
N ILE A 5 2.69 14.52 -22.14
CA ILE A 5 3.67 13.44 -22.03
C ILE A 5 3.88 13.02 -20.57
N SER A 6 4.05 13.97 -19.65
CA SER A 6 4.22 13.68 -18.23
C SER A 6 2.96 13.03 -17.63
N CYS A 7 1.76 13.44 -18.04
CA CYS A 7 0.52 12.78 -17.64
C CYS A 7 0.45 11.33 -18.11
N SER A 8 0.85 11.05 -19.35
CA SER A 8 0.86 9.68 -19.90
C SER A 8 1.87 8.79 -19.16
N ILE A 9 3.07 9.30 -18.90
CA ILE A 9 4.10 8.57 -18.14
C ILE A 9 3.61 8.29 -16.72
N SER A 10 3.02 9.28 -16.04
CA SER A 10 2.44 9.09 -14.71
C SER A 10 1.36 8.01 -14.71
N ALA A 11 0.47 8.01 -15.70
CA ALA A 11 -0.58 6.99 -15.82
C ALA A 11 -0.01 5.58 -15.91
N VAL A 12 1.09 5.37 -16.67
CA VAL A 12 1.77 4.07 -16.75
C VAL A 12 2.28 3.61 -15.40
N PHE A 13 2.90 4.50 -14.61
CA PHE A 13 3.37 4.16 -13.26
C PHE A 13 2.24 3.83 -12.30
N ILE A 14 1.11 4.57 -12.36
CA ILE A 14 -0.06 4.31 -11.52
C ILE A 14 -0.70 2.97 -11.89
N ILE A 15 -0.82 2.65 -13.19
CA ILE A 15 -1.30 1.35 -13.65
C ILE A 15 -0.37 0.24 -13.17
N GLY A 16 0.95 0.44 -13.25
CA GLY A 16 1.94 -0.50 -12.71
C GLY A 16 1.77 -0.73 -11.20
N MET A 17 1.55 0.32 -10.41
CA MET A 17 1.25 0.22 -8.98
C MET A 17 0.01 -0.64 -8.72
N ILE A 18 -1.08 -0.38 -9.43
CA ILE A 18 -2.34 -1.13 -9.30
C ILE A 18 -2.12 -2.59 -9.69
N TYR A 19 -1.36 -2.85 -10.76
CA TYR A 19 -1.01 -4.20 -11.19
C TYR A 19 -0.26 -4.96 -10.10
N PHE A 20 0.80 -4.39 -9.53
CA PHE A 20 1.58 -5.03 -8.47
C PHE A 20 0.72 -5.33 -7.24
N TYR A 21 -0.14 -4.39 -6.84
CA TYR A 21 -1.06 -4.60 -5.73
C TYR A 21 -2.01 -5.79 -5.98
N ASN A 22 -2.63 -5.86 -7.14
CA ASN A 22 -3.54 -6.96 -7.50
C ASN A 22 -2.81 -8.30 -7.73
N ALA A 23 -1.59 -8.26 -8.27
CA ALA A 23 -0.78 -9.44 -8.53
C ALA A 23 -0.31 -10.13 -7.24
N THR A 24 -0.19 -9.39 -6.13
CA THR A 24 0.24 -9.93 -4.83
C THR A 24 -0.60 -11.14 -4.40
N SER A 25 -1.92 -11.01 -4.42
CA SER A 25 -2.84 -12.09 -3.97
C SER A 25 -2.96 -13.25 -4.96
N LYS A 26 -2.61 -13.02 -6.23
CA LYS A 26 -2.69 -13.99 -7.33
C LYS A 26 -1.35 -14.68 -7.61
N ASN A 27 -0.29 -14.33 -6.88
CA ASN A 27 1.04 -14.92 -7.08
C ASN A 27 1.03 -16.42 -6.79
N ALA A 28 1.72 -17.19 -7.63
CA ALA A 28 1.82 -18.65 -7.52
C ALA A 28 2.31 -19.09 -6.13
N THR A 29 3.29 -18.39 -5.54
CA THR A 29 3.81 -18.70 -4.21
C THR A 29 2.76 -18.52 -3.11
N VAL A 30 1.92 -17.47 -3.21
CA VAL A 30 0.80 -17.24 -2.28
C VAL A 30 -0.24 -18.33 -2.41
N LEU A 31 -0.59 -18.71 -3.65
CA LEU A 31 -1.56 -19.77 -3.91
C LEU A 31 -1.05 -21.14 -3.44
N GLN A 32 0.22 -21.47 -3.69
CA GLN A 32 0.85 -22.72 -3.20
C GLN A 32 0.84 -22.77 -1.67
N TYR A 33 1.15 -21.67 -1.01
CA TYR A 33 1.07 -21.61 0.45
C TYR A 33 -0.35 -21.89 0.95
N LYS A 34 -1.36 -21.22 0.36
CA LYS A 34 -2.77 -21.45 0.71
C LYS A 34 -3.22 -22.90 0.50
N GLN A 35 -2.68 -23.60 -0.51
CA GLN A 35 -3.01 -25.00 -0.76
C GLN A 35 -2.45 -25.95 0.30
N GLN A 36 -1.33 -25.60 0.95
CA GLN A 36 -0.71 -26.39 2.02
C GLN A 36 -1.41 -26.26 3.37
N LEU A 37 -2.30 -25.26 3.52
CA LEU A 37 -3.02 -25.02 4.75
C LEU A 37 -4.24 -25.96 4.89
N ASN A 38 -4.48 -26.45 6.10
CA ASN A 38 -5.72 -27.12 6.43
C ASN A 38 -6.91 -26.13 6.50
N THR A 39 -8.13 -26.63 6.71
CA THR A 39 -9.33 -25.78 6.70
C THR A 39 -9.32 -24.71 7.78
N GLU A 40 -8.87 -25.04 8.98
CA GLU A 40 -8.78 -24.09 10.11
C GLU A 40 -7.72 -23.02 9.86
N GLN A 41 -6.55 -23.43 9.38
CA GLN A 41 -5.47 -22.53 9.01
C GLN A 41 -5.85 -21.58 7.87
N LYS A 42 -6.64 -22.03 6.88
CA LYS A 42 -7.18 -21.17 5.82
C LYS A 42 -8.12 -20.11 6.37
N GLN A 43 -9.02 -20.49 7.27
CA GLN A 43 -9.92 -19.52 7.92
C GLN A 43 -9.15 -18.50 8.75
N ALA A 44 -8.13 -18.94 9.52
CA ALA A 44 -7.26 -18.05 10.26
C ALA A 44 -6.52 -17.08 9.32
N TYR A 45 -5.94 -17.59 8.21
CA TYR A 45 -5.27 -16.77 7.20
C TYR A 45 -6.18 -15.71 6.61
N ASP A 46 -7.39 -16.08 6.18
CA ASP A 46 -8.33 -15.15 5.56
C ASP A 46 -8.83 -14.09 6.56
N LYS A 47 -9.05 -14.47 7.83
CA LYS A 47 -9.38 -13.55 8.91
C LYS A 47 -8.25 -12.54 9.17
N ILE A 48 -7.01 -13.03 9.29
CA ILE A 48 -5.83 -12.19 9.50
C ILE A 48 -5.63 -11.25 8.29
N ALA A 49 -5.75 -11.76 7.06
CA ALA A 49 -5.61 -10.96 5.86
C ALA A 49 -6.67 -9.84 5.77
N ALA A 50 -7.93 -10.16 6.10
CA ALA A 50 -9.02 -9.17 6.15
C ALA A 50 -8.78 -8.10 7.23
N GLU A 51 -8.30 -8.48 8.41
CA GLU A 51 -7.94 -7.54 9.47
C GLU A 51 -6.83 -6.57 9.00
N ARG A 52 -5.76 -7.08 8.37
CA ARG A 52 -4.65 -6.26 7.86
C ARG A 52 -5.13 -5.28 6.78
N LEU A 53 -5.98 -5.75 5.88
CA LEU A 53 -6.59 -4.90 4.86
C LEU A 53 -7.43 -3.78 5.49
N ASN A 54 -8.29 -4.10 6.48
CA ASN A 54 -9.12 -3.11 7.16
C ASN A 54 -8.28 -2.06 7.91
N ILE A 55 -7.20 -2.47 8.59
CA ILE A 55 -6.28 -1.53 9.24
C ILE A 55 -5.66 -0.60 8.19
N SER A 56 -5.18 -1.14 7.07
CA SER A 56 -4.59 -0.35 5.98
C SER A 56 -5.60 0.63 5.37
N LEU A 57 -6.84 0.20 5.10
CA LEU A 57 -7.89 1.06 4.57
C LEU A 57 -8.24 2.21 5.51
N ARG A 58 -8.31 1.95 6.82
CA ARG A 58 -8.51 3.01 7.83
C ARG A 58 -7.36 4.00 7.86
N GLY A 59 -6.11 3.52 7.75
CA GLY A 59 -4.93 4.36 7.66
C GLY A 59 -4.94 5.27 6.42
N TYR A 60 -5.33 4.72 5.26
CA TYR A 60 -5.50 5.51 4.03
C TYR A 60 -6.63 6.53 4.16
N ALA A 61 -7.78 6.16 4.71
CA ALA A 61 -8.89 7.08 4.92
C ALA A 61 -8.48 8.27 5.80
N LEU A 62 -7.76 8.00 6.89
CA LEU A 62 -7.20 9.04 7.76
C LEU A 62 -6.18 9.91 7.01
N GLY A 63 -5.29 9.31 6.22
CA GLY A 63 -4.31 10.03 5.41
C GLY A 63 -4.96 10.96 4.37
N VAL A 64 -6.02 10.51 3.71
CA VAL A 64 -6.81 11.33 2.78
C VAL A 64 -7.49 12.49 3.51
N LEU A 65 -8.11 12.25 4.66
CA LEU A 65 -8.72 13.30 5.48
C LEU A 65 -7.71 14.40 5.85
N LEU A 66 -6.54 14.01 6.37
CA LEU A 66 -5.48 14.97 6.72
C LEU A 66 -4.97 15.72 5.48
N SER A 67 -4.87 15.06 4.33
CA SER A 67 -4.47 15.67 3.07
C SER A 67 -5.47 16.73 2.59
N VAL A 68 -6.77 16.46 2.72
CA VAL A 68 -7.83 17.44 2.40
C VAL A 68 -7.74 18.66 3.31
N LEU A 69 -7.51 18.46 4.62
CA LEU A 69 -7.32 19.55 5.57
C LEU A 69 -6.08 20.41 5.22
N LEU A 70 -4.99 19.78 4.80
CA LEU A 70 -3.76 20.45 4.39
C LEU A 70 -4.00 21.31 3.12
N ILE A 71 -4.69 20.77 2.12
CA ILE A 71 -5.07 21.50 0.90
C ILE A 71 -5.96 22.69 1.25
N TYR A 72 -6.97 22.50 2.10
CA TYR A 72 -7.87 23.55 2.53
C TYR A 72 -7.12 24.67 3.27
N TYR A 73 -6.20 24.29 4.18
CA TYR A 73 -5.37 25.25 4.89
C TYR A 73 -4.52 26.07 3.91
N ASN A 74 -3.86 25.42 2.96
CA ASN A 74 -3.05 26.11 1.96
C ASN A 74 -3.88 27.02 1.04
N TYR A 75 -5.11 26.59 0.70
CA TYR A 75 -6.03 27.41 -0.09
C TYR A 75 -6.36 28.74 0.62
N LYS A 76 -6.58 28.69 1.93
CA LYS A 76 -6.86 29.89 2.74
C LYS A 76 -5.64 30.80 2.95
N LYS A 77 -4.48 30.21 3.21
CA LYS A 77 -3.27 30.95 3.60
C LYS A 77 -2.31 31.25 2.44
N LYS A 78 -2.42 30.55 1.32
CA LYS A 78 -1.52 30.61 0.14
C LYS A 78 -0.03 30.54 0.52
N GLN A 79 0.30 29.70 1.52
CA GLN A 79 1.62 29.66 2.14
C GLN A 79 2.64 28.87 1.32
N PHE A 80 2.18 27.82 0.62
CA PHE A 80 3.05 26.91 -0.12
C PHE A 80 2.80 27.01 -1.62
N LYS A 81 3.85 26.79 -2.40
CA LYS A 81 3.76 26.63 -3.86
C LYS A 81 2.99 25.34 -4.21
N PRO A 82 2.34 25.25 -5.37
CA PRO A 82 1.58 24.05 -5.77
C PRO A 82 2.38 22.74 -5.70
N SER A 83 3.63 22.75 -6.16
CA SER A 83 4.52 21.58 -6.08
C SER A 83 4.80 21.14 -4.63
N SER A 84 5.01 22.10 -3.73
CA SER A 84 5.21 21.77 -2.30
C SER A 84 3.96 21.18 -1.67
N VAL A 85 2.75 21.65 -2.07
CA VAL A 85 1.49 21.08 -1.58
C VAL A 85 1.35 19.62 -2.01
N VAL A 86 1.68 19.30 -3.24
CA VAL A 86 1.64 17.92 -3.73
C VAL A 86 2.59 17.02 -2.93
N CYS A 87 3.83 17.44 -2.72
CA CYS A 87 4.79 16.69 -1.90
C CYS A 87 4.29 16.49 -0.47
N LEU A 88 3.71 17.53 0.15
CA LEU A 88 3.16 17.43 1.50
C LEU A 88 1.96 16.51 1.58
N VAL A 89 1.04 16.55 0.60
CA VAL A 89 -0.12 15.66 0.50
C VAL A 89 0.32 14.20 0.39
N LEU A 90 1.31 13.92 -0.47
CA LEU A 90 1.87 12.58 -0.62
C LEU A 90 2.51 12.10 0.68
N ALA A 91 3.41 12.90 1.24
CA ALA A 91 4.08 12.55 2.49
C ALA A 91 3.05 12.31 3.60
N THR A 92 2.07 13.19 3.77
CA THR A 92 1.01 13.04 4.77
C THR A 92 0.22 11.75 4.56
N SER A 93 -0.23 11.45 3.33
CA SER A 93 -1.02 10.25 3.04
C SER A 93 -0.24 8.97 3.34
N PHE A 94 0.99 8.86 2.84
CA PHE A 94 1.80 7.64 3.00
C PHE A 94 2.31 7.45 4.44
N LEU A 95 2.82 8.51 5.07
CA LEU A 95 3.30 8.42 6.45
C LEU A 95 2.16 8.11 7.42
N THR A 96 1.00 8.74 7.24
CA THR A 96 -0.17 8.45 8.08
C THR A 96 -0.58 6.99 7.96
N ASN A 97 -0.68 6.45 6.73
CA ASN A 97 -1.01 5.04 6.54
C ASN A 97 0.05 4.12 7.15
N TYR A 98 1.33 4.42 6.93
CA TYR A 98 2.43 3.62 7.47
C TYR A 98 2.41 3.58 9.00
N PHE A 99 2.34 4.73 9.66
CA PHE A 99 2.30 4.80 11.13
C PHE A 99 1.02 4.19 11.69
N TYR A 100 -0.13 4.48 11.08
CA TYR A 100 -1.40 3.88 11.50
C TYR A 100 -1.34 2.36 11.40
N TYR A 101 -0.88 1.82 10.28
CA TYR A 101 -0.73 0.37 10.12
C TYR A 101 0.25 -0.23 11.12
N THR A 102 1.40 0.40 11.35
CA THR A 102 2.44 -0.12 12.23
C THR A 102 2.02 -0.09 13.71
N LEU A 103 1.39 1.01 14.15
CA LEU A 103 0.99 1.22 15.54
C LEU A 103 -0.34 0.54 15.89
N SER A 104 -1.19 0.23 14.92
CA SER A 104 -2.46 -0.46 15.20
C SER A 104 -2.19 -1.86 15.78
N PRO A 105 -2.87 -2.24 16.87
CA PRO A 105 -2.76 -3.58 17.43
C PRO A 105 -3.26 -4.62 16.42
N LYS A 106 -2.61 -5.77 16.38
CA LYS A 106 -2.97 -6.92 15.53
C LYS A 106 -3.48 -8.02 16.43
N SER A 107 -4.67 -8.55 16.12
CA SER A 107 -5.33 -9.54 16.98
C SER A 107 -4.62 -10.88 16.95
N ASP A 108 -4.05 -11.26 15.80
CA ASP A 108 -3.47 -12.58 15.61
C ASP A 108 -2.35 -12.57 14.55
N TRP A 109 -1.53 -13.62 14.55
CA TRP A 109 -0.41 -13.80 13.64
C TRP A 109 -0.45 -15.21 13.05
N MET A 110 -0.29 -15.34 11.73
CA MET A 110 -0.30 -16.63 11.05
C MET A 110 0.73 -17.61 11.62
N LEU A 111 1.83 -17.13 12.19
CA LEU A 111 2.85 -17.95 12.84
C LEU A 111 2.31 -18.73 14.06
N ASN A 112 1.24 -18.26 14.70
CA ASN A 112 0.60 -18.97 15.82
C ASN A 112 -0.16 -20.22 15.35
N HIS A 113 -0.47 -20.31 14.06
CA HIS A 113 -1.25 -21.38 13.46
C HIS A 113 -0.42 -22.35 12.62
N VAL A 114 0.90 -22.11 12.53
CA VAL A 114 1.83 -22.98 11.77
C VAL A 114 2.35 -24.08 12.68
N GLU A 115 2.19 -25.33 12.26
CA GLU A 115 2.49 -26.51 13.06
C GLU A 115 3.83 -27.17 12.69
N SER A 116 4.38 -26.88 11.51
CA SER A 116 5.58 -27.54 11.03
C SER A 116 6.63 -26.53 10.53
N ARG A 117 7.92 -26.97 10.61
CA ARG A 117 9.04 -26.20 10.05
C ARG A 117 8.90 -25.94 8.55
N GLY A 118 8.32 -26.91 7.81
CA GLY A 118 8.05 -26.76 6.37
C GLY A 118 7.03 -25.66 6.08
N GLN A 119 5.95 -25.61 6.85
CA GLN A 119 4.94 -24.55 6.74
C GLN A 119 5.51 -23.17 7.11
N THR A 120 6.36 -23.09 8.13
CA THR A 120 7.06 -21.83 8.51
C THR A 120 7.93 -21.33 7.36
N GLN A 121 8.70 -22.20 6.71
CA GLN A 121 9.53 -21.82 5.56
C GLN A 121 8.69 -21.39 4.36
N ALA A 122 7.60 -22.10 4.07
CA ALA A 122 6.66 -21.73 3.01
C ALA A 122 6.02 -20.36 3.28
N TRP A 123 5.62 -20.09 4.54
CA TRP A 123 5.09 -18.80 4.96
C TRP A 123 6.13 -17.67 4.79
N LEU A 124 7.38 -17.88 5.20
CA LEU A 124 8.46 -16.90 5.02
C LEU A 124 8.70 -16.58 3.54
N LYS A 125 8.73 -17.60 2.69
CA LYS A 125 8.90 -17.43 1.24
C LYS A 125 7.73 -16.62 0.65
N MET A 126 6.50 -16.96 1.03
CA MET A 126 5.31 -16.21 0.63
C MET A 126 5.39 -14.75 1.10
N TYR A 127 5.74 -14.52 2.36
CA TYR A 127 5.87 -13.19 2.94
C TYR A 127 6.91 -12.33 2.22
N GLN A 128 8.08 -12.89 1.89
CA GLN A 128 9.11 -12.19 1.11
C GLN A 128 8.60 -11.75 -0.26
N VAL A 129 7.88 -12.63 -0.96
CA VAL A 129 7.27 -12.31 -2.25
C VAL A 129 6.23 -11.19 -2.12
N MET A 130 5.35 -11.27 -1.11
CA MET A 130 4.36 -10.22 -0.86
C MET A 130 5.03 -8.87 -0.56
N GLN A 131 6.07 -8.86 0.28
CA GLN A 131 6.83 -7.64 0.60
C GLN A 131 7.45 -7.01 -0.65
N TYR A 132 8.05 -7.83 -1.52
CA TYR A 132 8.60 -7.34 -2.79
C TYR A 132 7.53 -6.64 -3.64
N TYR A 133 6.37 -7.26 -3.83
CA TYR A 133 5.29 -6.68 -4.62
C TYR A 133 4.75 -5.39 -4.01
N TYR A 134 4.58 -5.34 -2.69
CA TYR A 134 4.14 -4.13 -1.99
C TYR A 134 5.13 -2.98 -2.15
N HIS A 135 6.42 -3.23 -1.93
CA HIS A 135 7.44 -2.18 -2.07
C HIS A 135 7.61 -1.73 -3.52
N ALA A 136 7.59 -2.66 -4.47
CA ALA A 136 7.64 -2.31 -5.90
C ALA A 136 6.44 -1.44 -6.30
N GLY A 137 5.23 -1.81 -5.90
CA GLY A 137 4.02 -1.01 -6.12
C GLY A 137 4.10 0.37 -5.48
N LEU A 138 4.58 0.46 -4.23
CA LEU A 138 4.77 1.73 -3.52
C LEU A 138 5.74 2.66 -4.25
N VAL A 139 6.89 2.14 -4.68
CA VAL A 139 7.90 2.92 -5.43
C VAL A 139 7.31 3.44 -6.74
N LEU A 140 6.61 2.59 -7.50
CA LEU A 140 5.95 3.01 -8.73
C LEU A 140 4.89 4.09 -8.47
N GLY A 141 4.12 3.95 -7.39
CA GLY A 141 3.14 4.95 -6.97
C GLY A 141 3.78 6.30 -6.66
N ILE A 142 4.87 6.32 -5.90
CA ILE A 142 5.61 7.56 -5.56
C ILE A 142 6.14 8.23 -6.83
N ILE A 143 6.77 7.45 -7.74
CA ILE A 143 7.28 7.98 -9.02
C ILE A 143 6.11 8.52 -9.85
N GLY A 144 5.02 7.76 -9.98
CA GLY A 144 3.84 8.15 -10.77
C GLY A 144 3.27 9.49 -10.31
N VAL A 145 3.08 9.67 -9.00
CA VAL A 145 2.54 10.92 -8.47
C VAL A 145 3.57 12.05 -8.54
N GLY A 146 4.87 11.78 -8.36
CA GLY A 146 5.93 12.77 -8.57
C GLY A 146 5.95 13.32 -10.01
N VAL A 147 5.88 12.44 -11.00
CA VAL A 147 5.79 12.83 -12.42
C VAL A 147 4.48 13.57 -12.73
N PHE A 148 3.38 13.14 -12.12
CA PHE A 148 2.08 13.83 -12.26
C PHE A 148 2.14 15.25 -11.70
N ALA A 149 2.71 15.43 -10.51
CA ALA A 149 2.90 16.74 -9.92
C ALA A 149 3.72 17.68 -10.82
N TYR A 150 4.78 17.14 -11.42
CA TYR A 150 5.61 17.90 -12.36
C TYR A 150 4.87 18.31 -13.64
N ALA A 151 3.85 17.55 -14.05
CA ALA A 151 3.03 17.89 -15.22
C ALA A 151 2.21 19.18 -15.05
N PHE A 152 1.94 19.59 -13.80
CA PHE A 152 1.14 20.77 -13.46
C PHE A 152 2.00 21.98 -12.99
N CYS A 153 3.29 21.81 -12.91
CA CYS A 153 4.23 22.89 -12.59
C CYS A 153 4.86 23.46 -13.85
#